data_7b259f7dd715142c7eee5f041176142c
#
_entry.id   7b259f7dd715142c7eee5f041176142c
#
_cell.length_a   1.000
_cell.length_b   1.000
_cell.length_c   1.000
_cell.angle_alpha   90.00
_cell.angle_beta   90.00
_cell.angle_gamma   90.00
#
_symmetry.space_group_name_H-M   'P 1'
#
loop_
_entity.id
_entity.type
_entity.pdbx_description
1 polymer ?
#
loop_
_entity_poly.entity_id
_entity_poly.type
_entity_poly.pdbx_seq_one_letter_code
_entity_poly.pdbx_strand_id
1 'polypeptide(L)'
;MAKSLIFLASGYEEVEMLTVVDMLRRAGIGIDMVSVTDTIEVTGSHNITIKAEKLFAEADFDNADMLILPGGMPGTNNLLAYKPLTDKLTEFNNAGKFVAAVCAAPSVLGALGILNGKNATCFPGFEEKLTGANYQKKPVVRDGNVITSRGMGTCIDFAGEIITALDSGKKAEEIKNKIIYNDNY
;
A
#
# COMPACT_ATOMS: atom_id res chain seq x y z
N MET A 1 -15.16 -0.89 -12.68
CA MET A 1 -15.01 -0.95 -11.20
C MET A 1 -13.52 -0.86 -10.94
N ALA A 2 -13.10 0.05 -10.05
CA ALA A 2 -11.67 0.23 -9.78
C ALA A 2 -11.05 -1.05 -9.20
N LYS A 3 -9.79 -1.31 -9.58
CA LYS A 3 -9.05 -2.51 -9.20
C LYS A 3 -7.67 -2.15 -8.69
N SER A 4 -7.25 -2.79 -7.62
CA SER A 4 -5.93 -2.61 -7.02
C SER A 4 -5.22 -3.93 -6.79
N LEU A 5 -3.90 -3.87 -6.68
CA LEU A 5 -3.04 -5.01 -6.37
C LEU A 5 -2.22 -4.66 -5.12
N ILE A 6 -2.22 -5.55 -4.11
CA ILE A 6 -1.38 -5.42 -2.93
C ILE A 6 -0.36 -6.55 -2.90
N PHE A 7 0.92 -6.22 -2.69
CA PHE A 7 2.02 -7.17 -2.87
C PHE A 7 2.53 -7.71 -1.55
N LEU A 8 2.67 -9.02 -1.47
CA LEU A 8 3.12 -9.76 -0.30
C LEU A 8 4.49 -10.37 -0.56
N ALA A 9 5.46 -9.98 0.25
CA ALA A 9 6.77 -10.62 0.35
C ALA A 9 6.93 -11.24 1.75
N SER A 10 7.75 -12.26 1.92
CA SER A 10 8.01 -12.82 3.24
C SER A 10 8.44 -11.73 4.23
N GLY A 11 7.80 -11.68 5.39
CA GLY A 11 8.03 -10.66 6.41
C GLY A 11 7.26 -9.35 6.21
N TYR A 12 6.18 -9.34 5.41
CA TYR A 12 5.25 -8.20 5.33
C TYR A 12 4.51 -8.00 6.68
N GLU A 13 3.96 -6.80 6.92
CA GLU A 13 3.15 -6.53 8.11
C GLU A 13 1.70 -6.95 7.88
N GLU A 14 1.25 -7.92 8.66
CA GLU A 14 -0.05 -8.57 8.47
C GLU A 14 -1.24 -7.61 8.63
N VAL A 15 -1.22 -6.79 9.69
CA VAL A 15 -2.33 -5.87 9.99
C VAL A 15 -2.43 -4.78 8.93
N GLU A 16 -1.30 -4.27 8.44
CA GLU A 16 -1.28 -3.24 7.40
C GLU A 16 -1.90 -3.74 6.10
N MET A 17 -1.57 -4.95 5.70
CA MET A 17 -2.12 -5.58 4.51
C MET A 17 -3.60 -5.90 4.67
N LEU A 18 -3.97 -6.61 5.75
CA LEU A 18 -5.36 -7.08 5.96
C LEU A 18 -6.34 -5.92 6.12
N THR A 19 -5.94 -4.85 6.81
CA THR A 19 -6.79 -3.65 6.96
C THR A 19 -7.13 -3.04 5.61
N VAL A 20 -6.15 -2.90 4.72
CA VAL A 20 -6.39 -2.35 3.38
C VAL A 20 -7.29 -3.28 2.58
N VAL A 21 -7.03 -4.58 2.57
CA VAL A 21 -7.83 -5.57 1.82
C VAL A 21 -9.28 -5.59 2.31
N ASP A 22 -9.51 -5.67 3.62
CA ASP A 22 -10.86 -5.72 4.20
C ASP A 22 -11.65 -4.43 3.86
N MET A 23 -11.04 -3.26 4.06
CA MET A 23 -11.72 -1.99 3.85
C MET A 23 -12.07 -1.74 2.37
N LEU A 24 -11.17 -2.07 1.44
CA LEU A 24 -11.46 -1.93 0.01
C LEU A 24 -12.58 -2.89 -0.43
N ARG A 25 -12.57 -4.13 0.05
CA ARG A 25 -13.64 -5.10 -0.24
C ARG A 25 -14.99 -4.66 0.32
N ARG A 26 -15.03 -4.08 1.53
CA ARG A 26 -16.24 -3.45 2.08
C ARG A 26 -16.74 -2.28 1.23
N ALA A 27 -15.83 -1.54 0.61
CA ALA A 27 -16.18 -0.44 -0.29
C ALA A 27 -16.65 -0.92 -1.68
N GLY A 28 -16.53 -2.22 -2.01
CA GLY A 28 -16.83 -2.77 -3.32
C GLY A 28 -15.74 -2.51 -4.35
N ILE A 29 -14.53 -2.16 -3.90
CA ILE A 29 -13.34 -1.96 -4.76
C ILE A 29 -12.61 -3.29 -4.89
N GLY A 30 -12.29 -3.69 -6.13
CA GLY A 30 -11.51 -4.91 -6.39
C GLY A 30 -10.09 -4.78 -5.86
N ILE A 31 -9.62 -5.80 -5.13
CA ILE A 31 -8.25 -5.91 -4.66
C ILE A 31 -7.80 -7.35 -4.67
N ASP A 32 -6.70 -7.63 -5.36
CA ASP A 32 -6.04 -8.93 -5.36
C ASP A 32 -4.80 -8.89 -4.46
N MET A 33 -4.65 -9.89 -3.60
CA MET A 33 -3.41 -10.15 -2.85
C MET A 33 -2.45 -10.92 -3.75
N VAL A 34 -1.29 -10.34 -4.03
CA VAL A 34 -0.31 -10.86 -5.00
C VAL A 34 0.99 -11.22 -4.29
N SER A 35 1.39 -12.48 -4.34
CA SER A 35 2.68 -12.94 -3.83
C SER A 35 3.80 -12.58 -4.80
N VAL A 36 4.90 -12.02 -4.27
CA VAL A 36 6.17 -11.85 -5.00
C VAL A 36 7.17 -12.97 -4.69
N THR A 37 6.71 -14.02 -4.01
CA THR A 37 7.50 -15.25 -3.77
C THR A 37 7.12 -16.34 -4.77
N ASP A 38 7.78 -17.50 -4.67
CA ASP A 38 7.51 -18.65 -5.56
C ASP A 38 6.21 -19.39 -5.17
N THR A 39 5.57 -19.01 -4.06
CA THR A 39 4.36 -19.66 -3.57
C THR A 39 3.27 -18.63 -3.26
N ILE A 40 2.00 -19.06 -3.27
CA ILE A 40 0.89 -18.22 -2.84
C ILE A 40 0.76 -18.13 -1.31
N GLU A 41 1.42 -18.99 -0.55
CA GLU A 41 1.49 -18.94 0.90
C GLU A 41 2.64 -18.03 1.32
N VAL A 42 2.30 -16.91 1.96
CA VAL A 42 3.29 -15.90 2.37
C VAL A 42 3.20 -15.67 3.87
N THR A 43 4.32 -15.81 4.56
CA THR A 43 4.40 -15.60 6.01
C THR A 43 4.84 -14.18 6.32
N GLY A 44 4.08 -13.48 7.14
CA GLY A 44 4.35 -12.11 7.57
C GLY A 44 5.39 -12.01 8.69
N SER A 45 5.62 -10.78 9.14
CA SER A 45 6.63 -10.44 10.15
C SER A 45 6.33 -10.99 11.55
N HIS A 46 5.07 -11.33 11.83
CA HIS A 46 4.61 -11.91 13.09
C HIS A 46 4.26 -13.41 12.97
N ASN A 47 4.84 -14.07 11.96
CA ASN A 47 4.70 -15.50 11.75
C ASN A 47 3.25 -15.98 11.47
N ILE A 48 2.44 -15.11 10.85
CA ILE A 48 1.10 -15.44 10.38
C ILE A 48 1.19 -15.68 8.86
N THR A 49 0.79 -16.86 8.42
CA THR A 49 0.79 -17.21 6.99
C THR A 49 -0.56 -16.91 6.38
N ILE A 50 -0.55 -16.15 5.28
CA ILE A 50 -1.73 -15.82 4.48
C ILE A 50 -1.57 -16.47 3.11
N LYS A 51 -2.68 -16.91 2.55
CA LYS A 51 -2.75 -17.39 1.18
C LYS A 51 -3.09 -16.21 0.26
N ALA A 52 -2.14 -15.78 -0.55
CA ALA A 52 -2.37 -14.83 -1.64
C ALA A 52 -3.31 -15.44 -2.69
N GLU A 53 -3.91 -14.60 -3.51
CA GLU A 53 -4.84 -15.05 -4.56
C GLU A 53 -4.11 -15.34 -5.86
N LYS A 54 -2.94 -14.73 -6.05
CA LYS A 54 -2.15 -14.84 -7.29
C LYS A 54 -0.66 -14.81 -7.00
N LEU A 55 0.11 -15.42 -7.86
CA LEU A 55 1.53 -15.13 -8.02
C LEU A 55 1.69 -13.85 -8.86
N PHE A 56 2.84 -13.20 -8.77
CA PHE A 56 3.14 -11.97 -9.50
C PHE A 56 2.92 -12.10 -11.01
N ALA A 57 3.30 -13.23 -11.60
CA ALA A 57 3.15 -13.49 -13.03
C ALA A 57 1.68 -13.63 -13.49
N GLU A 58 0.76 -13.86 -12.55
CA GLU A 58 -0.68 -14.01 -12.79
C GLU A 58 -1.46 -12.71 -12.54
N ALA A 59 -0.79 -11.66 -12.06
CA ALA A 59 -1.42 -10.40 -11.71
C ALA A 59 -1.86 -9.63 -12.95
N ASP A 60 -3.09 -9.09 -12.91
CA ASP A 60 -3.68 -8.33 -14.00
C ASP A 60 -3.32 -6.85 -13.89
N PHE A 61 -2.12 -6.49 -14.33
CA PHE A 61 -1.60 -5.12 -14.30
C PHE A 61 -2.31 -4.19 -15.27
N ASP A 62 -2.81 -4.70 -16.39
CA ASP A 62 -3.43 -3.89 -17.44
C ASP A 62 -4.71 -3.22 -16.93
N ASN A 63 -5.52 -3.96 -16.17
CA ASN A 63 -6.77 -3.49 -15.60
C ASN A 63 -6.62 -2.92 -14.17
N ALA A 64 -5.42 -2.89 -13.61
CA ALA A 64 -5.19 -2.31 -12.29
C ALA A 64 -5.04 -0.78 -12.35
N ASP A 65 -5.67 -0.09 -11.40
CA ASP A 65 -5.61 1.37 -11.22
C ASP A 65 -4.59 1.77 -10.16
N MET A 66 -4.24 0.86 -9.24
CA MET A 66 -3.36 1.13 -8.10
C MET A 66 -2.51 -0.08 -7.71
N LEU A 67 -1.24 0.19 -7.36
CA LEU A 67 -0.32 -0.77 -6.72
C LEU A 67 -0.08 -0.35 -5.27
N ILE A 68 -0.16 -1.31 -4.33
CA ILE A 68 -0.11 -1.05 -2.89
C ILE A 68 0.99 -1.89 -2.24
N LEU A 69 1.81 -1.26 -1.40
CA LEU A 69 2.88 -1.90 -0.64
C LEU A 69 2.58 -1.82 0.86
N PRO A 70 2.35 -2.95 1.54
CA PRO A 70 2.38 -3.00 2.99
C PRO A 70 3.83 -2.85 3.48
N GLY A 71 3.99 -2.47 4.74
CA GLY A 71 5.30 -2.44 5.38
C GLY A 71 5.71 -3.80 5.94
N GLY A 72 6.38 -3.74 7.09
CA GLY A 72 6.99 -4.90 7.73
C GLY A 72 8.43 -5.15 7.28
N MET A 73 9.23 -5.69 8.20
CA MET A 73 10.62 -6.06 7.92
C MET A 73 10.80 -7.56 8.18
N PRO A 74 11.48 -8.31 7.30
CA PRO A 74 12.20 -7.85 6.11
C PRO A 74 11.33 -7.67 4.84
N GLY A 75 10.01 -7.74 4.92
CA GLY A 75 9.09 -7.67 3.77
C GLY A 75 9.37 -6.49 2.85
N THR A 76 9.55 -5.28 3.40
CA THR A 76 9.89 -4.07 2.62
C THR A 76 11.17 -4.23 1.81
N ASN A 77 12.23 -4.83 2.40
CA ASN A 77 13.47 -5.09 1.68
C ASN A 77 13.28 -6.11 0.56
N ASN A 78 12.47 -7.14 0.82
CA ASN A 78 12.16 -8.18 -0.17
C ASN A 78 11.34 -7.61 -1.34
N LEU A 79 10.38 -6.70 -1.07
CA LEU A 79 9.65 -5.97 -2.12
C LEU A 79 10.59 -5.11 -2.97
N LEU A 80 11.52 -4.38 -2.34
CA LEU A 80 12.51 -3.55 -3.05
C LEU A 80 13.47 -4.40 -3.90
N ALA A 81 13.84 -5.57 -3.41
CA ALA A 81 14.75 -6.48 -4.14
C ALA A 81 14.09 -7.17 -5.33
N TYR A 82 12.75 -7.24 -5.36
CA TYR A 82 12.02 -7.92 -6.43
C TYR A 82 11.84 -6.99 -7.64
N LYS A 83 12.82 -7.05 -8.54
CA LYS A 83 12.90 -6.15 -9.70
C LYS A 83 11.63 -6.07 -10.56
N PRO A 84 10.91 -7.17 -10.87
CA PRO A 84 9.68 -7.06 -11.64
C PRO A 84 8.63 -6.13 -11.00
N LEU A 85 8.52 -6.10 -9.68
CA LEU A 85 7.62 -5.19 -8.97
C LEU A 85 8.10 -3.73 -9.05
N THR A 86 9.40 -3.49 -8.84
CA THR A 86 9.95 -2.12 -8.88
C THR A 86 9.83 -1.50 -10.27
N ASP A 87 9.94 -2.31 -11.31
CA ASP A 87 9.69 -1.87 -12.70
C ASP A 87 8.20 -1.49 -12.89
N LYS A 88 7.26 -2.29 -12.36
CA LYS A 88 5.81 -1.99 -12.43
C LYS A 88 5.44 -0.76 -11.61
N LEU A 89 6.02 -0.55 -10.43
CA LEU A 89 5.80 0.67 -9.64
C LEU A 89 6.22 1.93 -10.42
N THR A 90 7.37 1.86 -11.09
CA THR A 90 7.86 2.96 -11.92
C THR A 90 6.97 3.19 -13.14
N GLU A 91 6.55 2.12 -13.81
CA GLU A 91 5.61 2.17 -14.95
C GLU A 91 4.28 2.82 -14.55
N PHE A 92 3.67 2.38 -13.43
CA PHE A 92 2.41 2.93 -12.92
C PHE A 92 2.53 4.42 -12.58
N ASN A 93 3.59 4.79 -11.87
CA ASN A 93 3.83 6.18 -11.53
C ASN A 93 3.96 7.05 -12.77
N ASN A 94 4.74 6.61 -13.78
CA ASN A 94 4.94 7.34 -15.02
C ASN A 94 3.67 7.45 -15.87
N ALA A 95 2.80 6.46 -15.78
CA ALA A 95 1.48 6.47 -16.43
C ALA A 95 0.43 7.31 -15.67
N GLY A 96 0.78 7.91 -14.52
CA GLY A 96 -0.15 8.63 -13.65
C GLY A 96 -1.14 7.74 -12.90
N LYS A 97 -0.97 6.42 -12.95
CA LYS A 97 -1.71 5.46 -12.11
C LYS A 97 -1.24 5.55 -10.65
N PHE A 98 -2.08 5.13 -9.72
CA PHE A 98 -1.77 5.26 -8.30
C PHE A 98 -0.72 4.27 -7.81
N VAL A 99 0.15 4.76 -6.92
CA VAL A 99 1.05 3.94 -6.10
C VAL A 99 0.88 4.33 -4.63
N ALA A 100 0.74 3.34 -3.76
CA ALA A 100 0.49 3.56 -2.35
C ALA A 100 1.42 2.69 -1.49
N ALA A 101 1.91 3.24 -0.37
CA ALA A 101 2.82 2.53 0.52
C ALA A 101 2.65 2.97 1.98
N VAL A 102 2.79 2.03 2.92
CA VAL A 102 2.65 2.32 4.35
C VAL A 102 3.88 1.87 5.15
N CYS A 103 4.11 2.50 6.30
CA CYS A 103 5.12 2.13 7.29
C CYS A 103 6.56 2.28 6.75
N ALA A 104 7.29 1.18 6.60
CA ALA A 104 8.63 1.17 6.00
C ALA A 104 8.58 1.23 4.45
N ALA A 105 7.49 0.79 3.83
CA ALA A 105 7.39 0.64 2.37
C ALA A 105 7.49 1.94 1.55
N PRO A 106 7.16 3.16 2.05
CA PRO A 106 7.48 4.40 1.34
C PRO A 106 8.94 4.54 0.97
N SER A 107 9.86 3.88 1.70
CA SER A 107 11.29 3.84 1.35
C SER A 107 11.57 3.18 -0.01
N VAL A 108 10.72 2.23 -0.43
CA VAL A 108 10.78 1.63 -1.78
C VAL A 108 10.52 2.69 -2.83
N LEU A 109 9.48 3.51 -2.65
CA LEU A 109 9.13 4.60 -3.56
C LEU A 109 10.24 5.66 -3.59
N GLY A 110 10.86 5.94 -2.43
CA GLY A 110 12.02 6.84 -2.34
C GLY A 110 13.22 6.33 -3.12
N ALA A 111 13.57 5.05 -2.98
CA ALA A 111 14.66 4.42 -3.71
C ALA A 111 14.46 4.43 -5.24
N LEU A 112 13.21 4.41 -5.70
CA LEU A 112 12.84 4.47 -7.12
C LEU A 112 12.73 5.91 -7.67
N GLY A 113 12.97 6.94 -6.84
CA GLY A 113 12.81 8.33 -7.25
C GLY A 113 11.36 8.80 -7.44
N ILE A 114 10.38 7.96 -7.13
CA ILE A 114 8.94 8.26 -7.27
C ILE A 114 8.53 9.42 -6.35
N LEU A 115 9.24 9.59 -5.24
CA LEU A 115 8.97 10.64 -4.25
C LEU A 115 9.66 11.98 -4.53
N ASN A 116 10.43 12.11 -5.62
CA ASN A 116 11.15 13.35 -5.92
C ASN A 116 10.20 14.55 -6.03
N GLY A 117 10.40 15.56 -5.16
CA GLY A 117 9.60 16.78 -5.08
C GLY A 117 8.20 16.60 -4.48
N LYS A 118 7.81 15.39 -4.07
CA LYS A 118 6.49 15.10 -3.50
C LYS A 118 6.49 15.22 -1.97
N ASN A 119 5.33 15.56 -1.42
CA ASN A 119 5.08 15.38 0.01
C ASN A 119 4.85 13.90 0.30
N ALA A 120 5.47 13.38 1.37
CA ALA A 120 5.33 11.98 1.75
C ALA A 120 5.51 11.79 3.27
N THR A 121 5.04 10.66 3.76
CA THR A 121 5.24 10.22 5.15
C THR A 121 5.69 8.76 5.20
N CYS A 122 6.21 8.33 6.35
CA CYS A 122 6.66 6.95 6.58
C CYS A 122 6.66 6.63 8.07
N PHE A 123 7.04 5.40 8.40
CA PHE A 123 7.33 4.99 9.77
C PHE A 123 8.51 5.78 10.34
N PRO A 124 8.46 6.19 11.64
CA PRO A 124 9.55 6.89 12.29
C PRO A 124 10.89 6.15 12.16
N GLY A 125 11.95 6.89 11.74
CA GLY A 125 13.27 6.33 11.48
C GLY A 125 13.51 5.94 10.01
N PHE A 126 12.52 6.09 9.12
CA PHE A 126 12.68 5.88 7.68
C PHE A 126 12.71 7.18 6.86
N GLU A 127 12.68 8.32 7.51
CA GLU A 127 12.57 9.64 6.86
C GLU A 127 13.68 9.88 5.85
N GLU A 128 14.92 9.53 6.19
CA GLU A 128 16.09 9.71 5.30
C GLU A 128 16.04 8.82 4.05
N LYS A 129 15.24 7.74 4.09
CA LYS A 129 15.05 6.84 2.95
C LYS A 129 13.98 7.33 1.97
N LEU A 130 13.25 8.40 2.30
CA LEU A 130 12.32 9.07 1.38
C LEU A 130 13.07 10.01 0.45
N THR A 131 14.01 9.49 -0.31
CA THR A 131 14.91 10.27 -1.16
C THR A 131 14.15 11.26 -2.04
N GLY A 132 14.48 12.56 -1.92
CA GLY A 132 13.87 13.63 -2.71
C GLY A 132 12.48 14.08 -2.25
N ALA A 133 11.90 13.48 -1.20
CA ALA A 133 10.59 13.87 -0.69
C ALA A 133 10.65 15.05 0.29
N ASN A 134 9.54 15.77 0.38
CA ASN A 134 9.24 16.70 1.48
C ASN A 134 8.52 15.92 2.57
N TYR A 135 9.26 15.45 3.59
CA TYR A 135 8.66 14.66 4.67
C TYR A 135 7.59 15.43 5.45
N GLN A 136 6.46 14.79 5.69
CA GLN A 136 5.34 15.30 6.46
C GLN A 136 5.02 14.34 7.62
N LYS A 137 5.05 14.85 8.86
CA LYS A 137 4.60 14.08 10.04
C LYS A 137 3.06 14.07 10.13
N LYS A 138 2.41 13.39 9.17
CA LYS A 138 0.94 13.24 9.10
C LYS A 138 0.58 11.76 9.02
N PRO A 139 -0.58 11.34 9.55
CA PRO A 139 -1.02 9.94 9.46
C PRO A 139 -0.99 9.40 8.04
N VAL A 140 -1.51 10.17 7.09
CA VAL A 140 -1.54 9.87 5.66
C VAL A 140 -1.19 11.13 4.88
N VAL A 141 -0.46 10.97 3.78
CA VAL A 141 -0.14 12.03 2.82
C VAL A 141 -0.45 11.52 1.42
N ARG A 142 -1.24 12.28 0.68
CA ARG A 142 -1.45 12.10 -0.76
C ARG A 142 -0.86 13.27 -1.50
N ASP A 143 -0.06 12.99 -2.53
CA ASP A 143 0.49 13.99 -3.44
C ASP A 143 0.36 13.47 -4.88
N GLY A 144 -0.66 13.99 -5.57
CA GLY A 144 -1.05 13.51 -6.90
C GLY A 144 -1.49 12.04 -6.87
N ASN A 145 -0.74 11.21 -7.57
CA ASN A 145 -0.97 9.77 -7.68
C ASN A 145 -0.23 8.93 -6.62
N VAL A 146 0.46 9.54 -5.68
CA VAL A 146 1.21 8.84 -4.62
C VAL A 146 0.51 9.01 -3.27
N ILE A 147 0.30 7.89 -2.56
CA ILE A 147 -0.29 7.87 -1.22
C ILE A 147 0.68 7.16 -0.27
N THR A 148 1.04 7.84 0.83
CA THR A 148 1.92 7.26 1.85
C THR A 148 1.31 7.37 3.23
N SER A 149 1.62 6.41 4.13
CA SER A 149 1.13 6.40 5.51
C SER A 149 2.19 5.93 6.49
N ARG A 150 1.97 6.21 7.79
CA ARG A 150 3.01 6.03 8.81
C ARG A 150 3.17 4.61 9.34
N GLY A 151 2.13 3.80 9.38
CA GLY A 151 2.24 2.45 9.94
C GLY A 151 0.90 1.85 10.36
N MET A 152 0.97 0.75 11.09
CA MET A 152 -0.18 -0.04 11.50
C MET A 152 -1.30 0.82 12.14
N GLY A 153 -0.95 1.73 13.05
CA GLY A 153 -1.93 2.59 13.74
C GLY A 153 -2.64 3.62 12.85
N THR A 154 -2.19 3.81 11.60
CA THR A 154 -2.78 4.74 10.63
C THR A 154 -3.40 4.03 9.41
N CYS A 155 -3.50 2.69 9.45
CA CYS A 155 -3.94 1.90 8.28
C CYS A 155 -5.39 2.13 7.90
N ILE A 156 -6.28 2.44 8.85
CA ILE A 156 -7.68 2.75 8.54
C ILE A 156 -7.76 4.07 7.76
N ASP A 157 -6.99 5.09 8.16
CA ASP A 157 -6.92 6.36 7.42
C ASP A 157 -6.26 6.17 6.04
N PHE A 158 -5.22 5.34 5.97
CA PHE A 158 -4.57 4.98 4.71
C PHE A 158 -5.53 4.30 3.74
N ALA A 159 -6.26 3.28 4.19
CA ALA A 159 -7.29 2.62 3.38
C ALA A 159 -8.43 3.58 2.99
N GLY A 160 -8.81 4.49 3.89
CA GLY A 160 -9.79 5.54 3.62
C GLY A 160 -9.34 6.49 2.51
N GLU A 161 -8.06 6.90 2.50
CA GLU A 161 -7.51 7.74 1.43
C GLU A 161 -7.43 6.99 0.09
N ILE A 162 -7.10 5.68 0.11
CA ILE A 162 -7.14 4.82 -1.07
C ILE A 162 -8.57 4.74 -1.63
N ILE A 163 -9.57 4.51 -0.78
CA ILE A 163 -10.98 4.50 -1.19
C ILE A 163 -11.37 5.86 -1.78
N THR A 164 -10.94 6.96 -1.17
CA THR A 164 -11.18 8.33 -1.69
C THR A 164 -10.58 8.51 -3.08
N ALA A 165 -9.39 7.97 -3.32
CA ALA A 165 -8.70 8.06 -4.60
C ALA A 165 -9.36 7.22 -5.70
N LEU A 166 -9.90 6.04 -5.36
CA LEU A 166 -10.46 5.08 -6.32
C LEU A 166 -11.98 5.19 -6.52
N ASP A 167 -12.68 5.83 -5.57
CA ASP A 167 -14.14 6.03 -5.61
C ASP A 167 -14.48 7.46 -5.16
N SER A 168 -14.64 7.68 -3.84
CA SER A 168 -15.01 9.00 -3.29
C SER A 168 -14.75 9.09 -1.78
N GLY A 169 -14.58 10.33 -1.28
CA GLY A 169 -14.50 10.61 0.15
C GLY A 169 -15.77 10.21 0.90
N LYS A 170 -16.95 10.32 0.25
CA LYS A 170 -18.21 9.87 0.84
C LYS A 170 -18.22 8.36 1.11
N LYS A 171 -17.70 7.57 0.17
CA LYS A 171 -17.57 6.11 0.34
C LYS A 171 -16.59 5.77 1.46
N ALA A 172 -15.45 6.47 1.53
CA ALA A 172 -14.47 6.28 2.60
C ALA A 172 -15.09 6.52 3.99
N GLU A 173 -15.82 7.62 4.18
CA GLU A 173 -16.51 7.92 5.43
C GLU A 173 -17.63 6.93 5.76
N GLU A 174 -18.39 6.46 4.76
CA GLU A 174 -19.39 5.41 4.93
C GLU A 174 -18.73 4.13 5.51
N ILE A 175 -17.57 3.73 4.97
CA ILE A 175 -16.87 2.52 5.44
C ILE A 175 -16.29 2.75 6.84
N LYS A 176 -15.65 3.90 7.11
CA LYS A 176 -15.14 4.24 8.45
C LYS A 176 -16.24 4.20 9.51
N ASN A 177 -17.43 4.71 9.22
CA ASN A 177 -18.57 4.65 10.14
C ASN A 177 -19.06 3.21 10.35
N LYS A 178 -19.12 2.40 9.29
CA LYS A 178 -19.54 0.99 9.40
C LYS A 178 -18.62 0.12 10.26
N ILE A 179 -17.33 0.47 10.33
CA ILE A 179 -16.36 -0.23 11.20
C ILE A 179 -16.19 0.45 12.56
N ILE A 180 -17.04 1.42 12.88
CA ILE A 180 -17.07 2.14 14.18
C ILE A 180 -15.77 2.93 14.45
N TYR A 181 -15.08 3.39 13.38
CA TYR A 181 -13.82 4.12 13.52
C TYR A 181 -14.02 5.56 14.00
N ASN A 182 -15.10 6.24 13.56
CA ASN A 182 -15.39 7.62 13.88
C ASN A 182 -16.37 7.79 15.07
N ASP A 183 -16.80 6.70 15.71
CA ASP A 183 -17.66 6.78 16.88
C ASP A 183 -16.88 7.36 18.07
N ASN A 184 -17.34 8.51 18.55
CA ASN A 184 -16.88 9.05 19.83
C ASN A 184 -17.65 8.29 20.93
N TYR A 185 -16.95 7.40 21.66
CA TYR A 185 -17.46 6.73 22.85
C TYR A 185 -17.56 7.71 24.01
#